data_7cb10791b95257e6b272334c6876b99c
#
_entry.id   7cb10791b95257e6b272334c6876b99c
#
_cell.length_a   1.000
_cell.length_b   1.000
_cell.length_c   1.000
_cell.angle_alpha   90.00
_cell.angle_beta   90.00
_cell.angle_gamma   90.00
#
_symmetry.space_group_name_H-M   'P 1'
#
loop_
_entity.id
_entity.type
_entity.pdbx_description
1 polymer ?
#
loop_
_entity_poly.entity_id
_entity_poly.type
_entity_poly.pdbx_seq_one_letter_code
_entity_poly.pdbx_strand_id
1 'polypeptide(L)'
;LRDKATILFRSGQPSIFAVEKYAKTLRAVVERKGIDAKFRESLVAVDGEAQEATFENLDTKERTVIHYDLLHVVPPMSAPDFIRSGPLANADGWVDVDRDTLQHVRYPNVFSLGDASSLPTSKTGAAIRKQAPVLVKNLVAAILGRPLEGKYDGYTACPLDTGCGQLVMAA
;
A
#
# COMPACT_ATOMS: atom_id res chain seq x y z
N LEU A 1 -17.90 4.78 25.42
CA LEU A 1 -18.16 4.07 24.15
C LEU A 1 -17.17 2.92 23.93
N ARG A 2 -15.87 3.11 24.25
CA ARG A 2 -14.84 2.07 24.01
C ARG A 2 -15.16 0.76 24.75
N ASP A 3 -15.66 0.85 25.98
CA ASP A 3 -16.00 -0.32 26.81
C ASP A 3 -17.21 -1.11 26.31
N LYS A 4 -17.92 -0.56 25.31
CA LYS A 4 -19.10 -1.18 24.69
C LYS A 4 -18.84 -1.65 23.26
N ALA A 5 -17.60 -1.51 22.75
CA ALA A 5 -17.24 -1.84 21.38
C ALA A 5 -16.16 -2.91 21.34
N THR A 6 -16.38 -3.96 20.57
CA THR A 6 -15.35 -4.92 20.18
C THR A 6 -14.73 -4.45 18.89
N ILE A 7 -13.41 -4.27 18.85
CA ILE A 7 -12.70 -3.87 17.64
C ILE A 7 -11.89 -5.06 17.13
N LEU A 8 -12.16 -5.44 15.89
CA LEU A 8 -11.47 -6.52 15.20
C LEU A 8 -10.62 -5.92 14.08
N PHE A 9 -9.37 -6.33 13.99
CA PHE A 9 -8.49 -6.02 12.87
C PHE A 9 -8.13 -7.32 12.14
N ARG A 10 -8.43 -7.38 10.85
CA ARG A 10 -8.18 -8.56 10.02
C ARG A 10 -7.34 -8.16 8.82
N SER A 11 -6.32 -8.93 8.55
CA SER A 11 -5.41 -8.65 7.43
C SER A 11 -4.91 -9.93 6.77
N GLY A 12 -4.90 -9.97 5.45
CA GLY A 12 -4.25 -11.03 4.67
C GLY A 12 -2.72 -11.00 4.77
N GLN A 13 -2.13 -9.93 5.26
CA GLN A 13 -0.69 -9.81 5.48
C GLN A 13 -0.21 -10.70 6.64
N PRO A 14 1.07 -11.11 6.67
CA PRO A 14 1.60 -11.93 7.76
C PRO A 14 1.86 -11.14 9.06
N SER A 15 1.85 -9.82 9.01
CA SER A 15 2.10 -8.93 10.16
C SER A 15 1.35 -7.61 9.98
N ILE A 16 1.22 -6.84 11.06
CA ILE A 16 0.61 -5.51 11.07
C ILE A 16 1.39 -4.49 10.23
N PHE A 17 2.68 -4.72 10.02
CA PHE A 17 3.54 -3.89 9.19
C PHE A 17 4.73 -4.70 8.67
N ALA A 18 5.22 -4.38 7.46
CA ALA A 18 6.29 -5.15 6.83
C ALA A 18 7.65 -4.98 7.53
N VAL A 19 7.91 -3.80 8.08
CA VAL A 19 9.18 -3.49 8.79
C VAL A 19 9.02 -3.78 10.27
N GLU A 20 9.77 -4.74 10.79
CA GLU A 20 9.63 -5.27 12.17
C GLU A 20 9.77 -4.21 13.25
N LYS A 21 10.67 -3.24 13.07
CA LYS A 21 10.84 -2.11 14.00
C LYS A 21 9.51 -1.38 14.28
N TYR A 22 8.74 -1.12 13.24
CA TYR A 22 7.43 -0.46 13.35
C TYR A 22 6.33 -1.44 13.75
N ALA A 23 6.38 -2.67 13.25
CA ALA A 23 5.43 -3.72 13.61
C ALA A 23 5.41 -3.98 15.12
N LYS A 24 6.58 -4.02 15.77
CA LYS A 24 6.69 -4.17 17.23
C LYS A 24 5.94 -3.07 17.98
N THR A 25 6.14 -1.82 17.57
CA THR A 25 5.44 -0.68 18.20
C THR A 25 3.94 -0.74 17.97
N LEU A 26 3.50 -1.08 16.76
CA LEU A 26 2.09 -1.18 16.42
C LEU A 26 1.39 -2.34 17.16
N ARG A 27 2.04 -3.48 17.34
CA ARG A 27 1.52 -4.59 18.17
C ARG A 27 1.26 -4.15 19.60
N ALA A 28 2.19 -3.42 20.20
CA ALA A 28 2.00 -2.87 21.55
C ALA A 28 0.82 -1.87 21.62
N VAL A 29 0.59 -1.08 20.57
CA VAL A 29 -0.56 -0.18 20.48
C VAL A 29 -1.86 -0.96 20.38
N VAL A 30 -1.93 -1.99 19.55
CA VAL A 30 -3.09 -2.86 19.36
C VAL A 30 -3.46 -3.56 20.66
N GLU A 31 -2.46 -4.15 21.34
CA GLU A 31 -2.63 -4.81 22.64
C GLU A 31 -3.16 -3.83 23.71
N ARG A 32 -2.50 -2.69 23.86
CA ARG A 32 -2.92 -1.65 24.84
C ARG A 32 -4.35 -1.17 24.59
N LYS A 33 -4.78 -1.13 23.32
CA LYS A 33 -6.13 -0.73 22.93
C LYS A 33 -7.14 -1.87 22.98
N GLY A 34 -6.75 -3.08 23.31
CA GLY A 34 -7.62 -4.25 23.35
C GLY A 34 -8.27 -4.53 21.98
N ILE A 35 -7.52 -4.38 20.89
CA ILE A 35 -7.97 -4.72 19.55
C ILE A 35 -7.63 -6.18 19.28
N ASP A 36 -8.62 -6.98 18.86
CA ASP A 36 -8.39 -8.36 18.42
C ASP A 36 -7.85 -8.34 16.99
N ALA A 37 -6.53 -8.49 16.85
CA ALA A 37 -5.84 -8.49 15.57
C ALA A 37 -5.48 -9.89 15.11
N LYS A 38 -5.92 -10.27 13.90
CA LYS A 38 -5.52 -11.52 13.24
C LYS A 38 -4.94 -11.24 11.86
N PHE A 39 -3.95 -12.03 11.53
CA PHE A 39 -3.20 -11.95 10.27
C PHE A 39 -3.41 -13.23 9.46
N ARG A 40 -3.06 -13.19 8.18
CA ARG A 40 -3.33 -14.27 7.25
C ARG A 40 -4.82 -14.57 7.09
N GLU A 41 -5.66 -13.58 7.41
CA GLU A 41 -7.11 -13.62 7.21
C GLU A 41 -7.51 -12.57 6.17
N SER A 42 -8.02 -13.02 5.03
CA SER A 42 -8.43 -12.15 3.92
C SER A 42 -9.94 -12.03 3.86
N LEU A 43 -10.45 -10.81 3.71
CA LEU A 43 -11.85 -10.58 3.43
C LEU A 43 -12.18 -11.11 2.03
N VAL A 44 -13.15 -12.03 1.92
CA VAL A 44 -13.53 -12.65 0.66
C VAL A 44 -14.96 -12.36 0.23
N ALA A 45 -15.84 -12.00 1.16
CA ALA A 45 -17.20 -11.59 0.85
C ALA A 45 -17.74 -10.62 1.91
N VAL A 46 -18.68 -9.77 1.49
CA VAL A 46 -19.46 -8.90 2.38
C VAL A 46 -20.92 -8.99 1.97
N ASP A 47 -21.78 -9.22 2.95
CA ASP A 47 -23.22 -9.06 2.83
C ASP A 47 -23.62 -7.81 3.62
N GLY A 48 -23.99 -6.76 2.89
CA GLY A 48 -24.35 -5.48 3.50
C GLY A 48 -25.74 -5.48 4.14
N GLU A 49 -26.67 -6.34 3.66
CA GLU A 49 -28.02 -6.45 4.24
C GLU A 49 -27.99 -7.24 5.56
N ALA A 50 -27.26 -8.36 5.57
CA ALA A 50 -27.07 -9.16 6.78
C ALA A 50 -26.02 -8.56 7.74
N GLN A 51 -25.27 -7.53 7.34
CA GLN A 51 -24.12 -6.99 8.06
C GLN A 51 -23.08 -8.07 8.40
N GLU A 52 -22.75 -8.92 7.43
CA GLU A 52 -21.82 -10.01 7.56
C GLU A 52 -20.59 -9.82 6.69
N ALA A 53 -19.41 -10.11 7.25
CA ALA A 53 -18.15 -10.14 6.57
C ALA A 53 -17.53 -11.54 6.66
N THR A 54 -17.23 -12.16 5.52
CA THR A 54 -16.60 -13.48 5.46
C THR A 54 -15.11 -13.34 5.27
N PHE A 55 -14.34 -13.89 6.19
CA PHE A 55 -12.87 -13.96 6.13
C PHE A 55 -12.42 -15.38 5.86
N GLU A 56 -11.40 -15.52 4.99
CA GLU A 56 -10.74 -16.79 4.70
C GLU A 56 -9.34 -16.78 5.32
N ASN A 57 -9.03 -17.77 6.13
CA ASN A 57 -7.67 -18.02 6.57
C ASN A 57 -6.82 -18.50 5.39
N LEU A 58 -5.74 -17.79 5.09
CA LEU A 58 -4.93 -18.06 3.90
C LEU A 58 -4.12 -19.36 4.00
N ASP A 59 -3.94 -19.89 5.19
CA ASP A 59 -3.17 -21.12 5.45
C ASP A 59 -4.08 -22.35 5.49
N THR A 60 -5.17 -22.30 6.27
CA THR A 60 -6.11 -23.43 6.45
C THR A 60 -7.24 -23.46 5.45
N LYS A 61 -7.53 -22.34 4.76
CA LYS A 61 -8.69 -22.14 3.88
C LYS A 61 -10.05 -22.16 4.59
N GLU A 62 -10.03 -22.21 5.91
CA GLU A 62 -11.27 -22.09 6.69
C GLU A 62 -11.88 -20.70 6.52
N ARG A 63 -13.20 -20.67 6.47
CA ARG A 63 -13.97 -19.41 6.38
C ARG A 63 -14.70 -19.14 7.68
N THR A 64 -14.64 -17.91 8.12
CA THR A 64 -15.34 -17.41 9.30
C THR A 64 -16.22 -16.24 8.90
N VAL A 65 -17.49 -16.27 9.28
CA VAL A 65 -18.43 -15.16 9.12
C VAL A 65 -18.44 -14.34 10.41
N ILE A 66 -18.33 -13.03 10.29
CA ILE A 66 -18.35 -12.07 11.40
C ILE A 66 -19.46 -11.06 11.15
N HIS A 67 -20.37 -10.91 12.09
CA HIS A 67 -21.32 -9.81 12.11
C HIS A 67 -20.65 -8.51 12.53
N TYR A 68 -21.02 -7.39 11.91
CA TYR A 68 -20.46 -6.08 12.18
C TYR A 68 -21.55 -5.00 12.29
N ASP A 69 -21.35 -4.04 13.18
CA ASP A 69 -22.14 -2.80 13.20
C ASP A 69 -21.50 -1.74 12.28
N LEU A 70 -20.17 -1.75 12.18
CA LEU A 70 -19.39 -0.90 11.29
C LEU A 70 -18.25 -1.71 10.66
N LEU A 71 -18.16 -1.68 9.35
CA LEU A 71 -17.07 -2.32 8.60
C LEU A 71 -16.25 -1.25 7.85
N HIS A 72 -14.95 -1.18 8.16
CA HIS A 72 -13.99 -0.40 7.38
C HIS A 72 -13.16 -1.35 6.51
N VAL A 73 -13.28 -1.24 5.20
CA VAL A 73 -12.57 -2.09 4.23
C VAL A 73 -11.52 -1.28 3.49
N VAL A 74 -10.31 -1.83 3.43
CA VAL A 74 -9.24 -1.34 2.54
C VAL A 74 -8.98 -2.42 1.48
N PRO A 75 -9.58 -2.30 0.29
CA PRO A 75 -9.40 -3.30 -0.76
C PRO A 75 -7.96 -3.29 -1.31
N PRO A 76 -7.50 -4.41 -1.89
CA PRO A 76 -6.22 -4.44 -2.59
C PRO A 76 -6.17 -3.38 -3.70
N MET A 77 -5.04 -2.69 -3.80
CA MET A 77 -4.81 -1.72 -4.87
C MET A 77 -4.45 -2.42 -6.18
N SER A 78 -4.96 -1.89 -7.28
CA SER A 78 -4.53 -2.22 -8.64
C SER A 78 -4.32 -0.94 -9.45
N ALA A 79 -3.51 -1.01 -10.50
CA ALA A 79 -3.47 0.07 -11.46
C ALA A 79 -4.82 0.18 -12.19
N PRO A 80 -5.19 1.37 -12.70
CA PRO A 80 -6.36 1.53 -13.56
C PRO A 80 -6.34 0.56 -14.75
N ASP A 81 -7.49 0.08 -15.17
CA ASP A 81 -7.60 -0.96 -16.22
C ASP A 81 -6.91 -0.58 -17.52
N PHE A 82 -6.96 0.70 -17.94
CA PHE A 82 -6.29 1.16 -19.15
C PHE A 82 -4.75 1.09 -19.06
N ILE A 83 -4.17 1.12 -17.85
CA ILE A 83 -2.74 0.87 -17.63
C ILE A 83 -2.50 -0.63 -17.61
N ARG A 84 -3.23 -1.35 -16.76
CA ARG A 84 -3.03 -2.79 -16.51
C ARG A 84 -3.14 -3.65 -17.76
N SER A 85 -4.07 -3.33 -18.65
CA SER A 85 -4.26 -4.02 -19.93
C SER A 85 -3.47 -3.41 -21.10
N GLY A 86 -2.71 -2.35 -20.86
CA GLY A 86 -1.95 -1.65 -21.87
C GLY A 86 -0.50 -2.11 -22.02
N PRO A 87 0.19 -1.64 -23.07
CA PRO A 87 1.57 -2.02 -23.37
C PRO A 87 2.59 -1.46 -22.37
N LEU A 88 2.19 -0.57 -21.46
CA LEU A 88 3.08 0.05 -20.48
C LEU A 88 3.20 -0.75 -19.19
N ALA A 89 2.34 -1.76 -18.99
CA ALA A 89 2.30 -2.53 -17.76
C ALA A 89 3.42 -3.57 -17.67
N ASN A 90 3.88 -3.81 -16.44
CA ASN A 90 4.62 -5.00 -16.05
C ASN A 90 3.66 -6.17 -15.77
N ALA A 91 4.19 -7.30 -15.31
CA ALA A 91 3.39 -8.49 -14.98
C ALA A 91 2.36 -8.25 -13.86
N ASP A 92 2.62 -7.32 -12.96
CA ASP A 92 1.72 -6.95 -11.86
C ASP A 92 0.69 -5.88 -12.26
N GLY A 93 0.75 -5.40 -13.50
CA GLY A 93 -0.19 -4.42 -14.04
C GLY A 93 0.19 -2.95 -13.81
N TRP A 94 1.35 -2.64 -13.23
CA TRP A 94 1.83 -1.28 -13.01
C TRP A 94 2.69 -0.80 -14.18
N VAL A 95 2.76 0.53 -14.41
CA VAL A 95 3.67 1.10 -15.41
C VAL A 95 5.11 0.70 -15.09
N ASP A 96 5.72 -0.04 -16.03
CA ASP A 96 7.04 -0.67 -15.85
C ASP A 96 8.17 0.35 -15.98
N VAL A 97 8.71 0.82 -14.87
CA VAL A 97 9.77 1.84 -14.84
C VAL A 97 11.02 1.35 -14.15
N ASP A 98 12.15 1.89 -14.61
CA ASP A 98 13.42 1.77 -13.92
C ASP A 98 13.33 2.48 -12.56
N ARG A 99 13.77 1.80 -11.51
CA ARG A 99 13.60 2.22 -10.12
C ARG A 99 14.33 3.51 -9.77
N ASP A 100 15.42 3.81 -10.47
CA ASP A 100 16.26 4.97 -10.16
C ASP A 100 15.85 6.18 -11.02
N THR A 101 15.64 5.97 -12.31
CA THR A 101 15.40 7.05 -13.27
C THR A 101 13.93 7.40 -13.49
N LEU A 102 13.01 6.49 -13.11
CA LEU A 102 11.57 6.59 -13.33
C LEU A 102 11.16 6.56 -14.82
N GLN A 103 12.10 6.24 -15.72
CA GLN A 103 11.83 6.05 -17.14
C GLN A 103 11.29 4.64 -17.37
N HIS A 104 10.35 4.50 -18.30
CA HIS A 104 9.83 3.20 -18.70
C HIS A 104 10.93 2.33 -19.30
N VAL A 105 10.99 1.05 -18.90
CA VAL A 105 12.08 0.15 -19.29
C VAL A 105 12.12 -0.18 -20.78
N ARG A 106 11.00 -0.04 -21.51
CA ARG A 106 10.88 -0.32 -22.96
C ARG A 106 10.67 0.92 -23.82
N TYR A 107 10.10 1.98 -23.27
CA TYR A 107 9.70 3.18 -24.01
C TYR A 107 10.39 4.41 -23.43
N PRO A 108 11.48 4.88 -24.07
CA PRO A 108 12.32 5.95 -23.52
C PRO A 108 11.64 7.33 -23.47
N ASN A 109 10.50 7.48 -24.12
CA ASN A 109 9.68 8.69 -24.10
C ASN A 109 8.56 8.64 -23.03
N VAL A 110 8.50 7.58 -22.23
CA VAL A 110 7.50 7.39 -21.17
C VAL A 110 8.16 7.41 -19.80
N PHE A 111 7.54 8.10 -18.86
CA PHE A 111 7.95 8.17 -17.46
C PHE A 111 6.72 7.96 -16.58
N SER A 112 6.91 7.40 -15.37
CA SER A 112 5.83 7.27 -14.41
C SER A 112 6.35 7.42 -12.99
N LEU A 113 5.48 7.92 -12.12
CA LEU A 113 5.71 8.05 -10.68
C LEU A 113 4.43 7.78 -9.89
N GLY A 114 4.54 7.71 -8.57
CA GLY A 114 3.40 7.54 -7.68
C GLY A 114 2.73 6.19 -7.81
N ASP A 115 1.43 6.16 -7.58
CA ASP A 115 0.64 4.94 -7.43
C ASP A 115 0.56 4.09 -8.70
N ALA A 116 0.65 4.72 -9.86
CA ALA A 116 0.60 4.02 -11.15
C ALA A 116 1.89 3.25 -11.49
N SER A 117 3.03 3.61 -10.88
CA SER A 117 4.34 3.07 -11.21
C SER A 117 4.65 1.73 -10.52
N SER A 118 5.55 0.96 -11.11
CA SER A 118 6.08 -0.30 -10.57
C SER A 118 7.15 -0.13 -9.49
N LEU A 119 7.35 1.10 -9.00
CA LEU A 119 8.39 1.37 -8.02
C LEU A 119 8.22 0.53 -6.74
N PRO A 120 9.31 -0.10 -6.24
CA PRO A 120 9.24 -1.04 -5.12
C PRO A 120 9.20 -0.32 -3.76
N THR A 121 8.39 0.72 -3.66
CA THR A 121 8.21 1.52 -2.45
C THR A 121 6.74 1.66 -2.11
N SER A 122 6.42 1.97 -0.85
CA SER A 122 5.04 2.26 -0.48
C SER A 122 4.48 3.43 -1.30
N LYS A 123 3.28 3.26 -1.81
CA LYS A 123 2.55 4.24 -2.63
C LYS A 123 2.03 5.36 -1.73
N THR A 124 2.87 6.37 -1.44
CA THR A 124 2.57 7.46 -0.51
C THR A 124 2.82 8.83 -1.14
N GLY A 125 2.11 9.85 -0.66
CA GLY A 125 2.37 11.24 -1.06
C GLY A 125 3.79 11.71 -0.74
N ALA A 126 4.41 11.18 0.31
CA ALA A 126 5.79 11.46 0.67
C ALA A 126 6.79 10.92 -0.39
N ALA A 127 6.52 9.72 -0.93
CA ALA A 127 7.30 9.15 -2.02
C ALA A 127 7.20 10.04 -3.27
N ILE A 128 5.99 10.45 -3.66
CA ILE A 128 5.76 11.33 -4.83
C ILE A 128 6.57 12.64 -4.72
N ARG A 129 6.64 13.24 -3.54
CA ARG A 129 7.44 14.47 -3.33
C ARG A 129 8.92 14.30 -3.65
N LYS A 130 9.47 13.11 -3.50
CA LYS A 130 10.87 12.79 -3.87
C LYS A 130 11.00 12.29 -5.30
N GLN A 131 10.00 11.59 -5.81
CA GLN A 131 9.98 11.08 -7.18
C GLN A 131 9.83 12.21 -8.21
N ALA A 132 8.96 13.19 -7.96
CA ALA A 132 8.64 14.23 -8.92
C ALA A 132 9.87 15.05 -9.38
N PRO A 133 10.76 15.55 -8.51
CA PRO A 133 11.96 16.26 -8.96
C PRO A 133 12.89 15.39 -9.81
N VAL A 134 13.02 14.10 -9.49
CA VAL A 134 13.82 13.16 -10.27
C VAL A 134 13.23 12.95 -11.66
N LEU A 135 11.91 12.71 -11.72
CA LEU A 135 11.20 12.53 -12.98
C LEU A 135 11.34 13.78 -13.86
N VAL A 136 11.11 14.97 -13.32
CA VAL A 136 11.22 16.23 -14.08
C VAL A 136 12.65 16.42 -14.63
N LYS A 137 13.69 16.20 -13.80
CA LYS A 137 15.08 16.27 -14.24
C LYS A 137 15.36 15.34 -15.41
N ASN A 138 14.92 14.09 -15.28
CA ASN A 138 15.17 13.06 -16.28
C ASN A 138 14.31 13.26 -17.55
N LEU A 139 13.07 13.68 -17.41
CA LEU A 139 12.21 14.00 -18.55
C LEU A 139 12.80 15.14 -19.40
N VAL A 140 13.25 16.22 -18.75
CA VAL A 140 13.91 17.34 -19.43
C VAL A 140 15.22 16.87 -20.12
N ALA A 141 16.01 16.04 -19.44
CA ALA A 141 17.22 15.47 -20.05
C ALA A 141 16.89 14.62 -21.28
N ALA A 142 15.87 13.77 -21.22
CA ALA A 142 15.42 12.96 -22.34
C ALA A 142 14.95 13.82 -23.54
N ILE A 143 14.17 14.87 -23.29
CA ILE A 143 13.72 15.81 -24.33
C ILE A 143 14.92 16.48 -25.04
N LEU A 144 15.99 16.80 -24.28
CA LEU A 144 17.19 17.44 -24.79
C LEU A 144 18.24 16.44 -25.33
N GLY A 145 17.94 15.15 -25.37
CA GLY A 145 18.89 14.11 -25.80
C GLY A 145 20.11 13.97 -24.87
N ARG A 146 19.97 14.27 -23.60
CA ARG A 146 21.04 14.20 -22.59
C ARG A 146 20.90 12.95 -21.71
N PRO A 147 22.00 12.49 -21.07
CA PRO A 147 21.97 11.39 -20.10
C PRO A 147 21.02 11.66 -18.93
N LEU A 148 20.35 10.62 -18.44
CA LEU A 148 19.49 10.68 -17.27
C LEU A 148 20.34 10.58 -15.99
N GLU A 149 20.53 11.69 -15.30
CA GLU A 149 21.35 11.77 -14.08
C GLU A 149 20.53 11.78 -12.79
N GLY A 150 19.21 12.01 -12.89
CA GLY A 150 18.34 11.98 -11.73
C GLY A 150 18.22 10.56 -11.19
N LYS A 151 18.37 10.41 -9.87
CA LYS A 151 18.22 9.11 -9.20
C LYS A 151 17.27 9.24 -8.01
N TYR A 152 16.27 8.39 -7.99
CA TYR A 152 15.39 8.24 -6.84
C TYR A 152 16.02 7.28 -5.85
N ASP A 153 16.09 7.68 -4.60
CA ASP A 153 16.75 6.95 -3.51
C ASP A 153 15.85 5.93 -2.81
N GLY A 154 14.60 5.76 -3.29
CA GLY A 154 13.62 4.86 -2.69
C GLY A 154 12.89 5.44 -1.47
N TYR A 155 13.06 6.73 -1.17
CA TYR A 155 12.43 7.35 -0.01
C TYR A 155 10.91 7.24 -0.05
N THR A 156 10.35 6.75 1.05
CA THR A 156 8.93 6.81 1.34
C THR A 156 8.73 7.06 2.82
N ALA A 157 7.59 7.62 3.20
CA ALA A 157 7.21 7.78 4.59
C ALA A 157 5.70 7.65 4.74
N CYS A 158 5.28 7.04 5.82
CA CYS A 158 3.88 6.86 6.19
C CYS A 158 3.69 7.21 7.67
N PRO A 159 2.98 8.30 7.99
CA PRO A 159 2.55 8.55 9.36
C PRO A 159 1.39 7.61 9.69
N LEU A 160 1.60 6.72 10.66
CA LEU A 160 0.61 5.78 11.14
C LEU A 160 -0.03 6.34 12.40
N ASP A 161 -1.23 6.91 12.28
CA ASP A 161 -1.96 7.45 13.43
C ASP A 161 -2.35 6.32 14.38
N THR A 162 -1.97 6.47 15.64
CA THR A 162 -2.29 5.52 16.71
C THR A 162 -3.35 6.07 17.66
N GLY A 163 -3.93 7.21 17.34
CA GLY A 163 -4.98 7.90 18.10
C GLY A 163 -4.43 8.77 19.23
N CYS A 164 -5.31 9.63 19.76
CA CYS A 164 -4.98 10.57 20.85
C CYS A 164 -3.80 11.50 20.53
N GLY A 165 -3.66 11.93 19.28
CA GLY A 165 -2.56 12.81 18.85
C GLY A 165 -1.19 12.13 18.78
N GLN A 166 -1.13 10.81 18.82
CA GLN A 166 0.10 10.03 18.70
C GLN A 166 0.18 9.35 17.33
N LEU A 167 1.38 9.27 16.78
CA LEU A 167 1.66 8.55 15.54
C LEU A 167 2.98 7.79 15.59
N VAL A 168 3.09 6.76 14.75
CA VAL A 168 4.35 6.10 14.41
C VAL A 168 4.77 6.59 13.04
N MET A 169 5.92 7.23 12.93
CA MET A 169 6.49 7.66 11.66
C MET A 169 7.31 6.51 11.08
N ALA A 170 6.78 5.88 10.04
CA ALA A 170 7.51 4.87 9.27
C ALA A 170 8.17 5.55 8.06
N ALA A 171 9.51 5.59 8.04
CA ALA A 171 10.32 6.18 6.99
C ALA A 171 11.59 5.36 6.75
#